data_73a82fe204b7837212567ff3f1bbe34b
#
_entry.id   73a82fe204b7837212567ff3f1bbe34b
#
_cell.length_a   1.000
_cell.length_b   1.000
_cell.length_c   1.000
_cell.angle_alpha   90.00
_cell.angle_beta   90.00
_cell.angle_gamma   90.00
#
_symmetry.space_group_name_H-M   'P 1'
#
loop_
_entity.id
_entity.type
_entity.pdbx_description
1 polymer ?
#
loop_
_entity_poly.entity_id
_entity_poly.type
_entity_poly.pdbx_seq_one_letter_code
_entity_poly.pdbx_strand_id
1 'polypeptide(L)'
;GLASLLADKEFIKSVPEGVEPIKYCKKVISAIEHVMGEKILRLRALIQTQVLAICNARNVESFKYSHIDGFVVNKTVCGKVDVTEFYSAIRYQQVDGVIDFGSKLENTGIVGISDRTPSRDEFARTFAVNYIQGLDALIARKVAVAAKEAGLDGLVSIHDCFRVAPKDVGKLKGVIQQVYTDIFVYSNPLQHLFDQLDLDSVEQGFESVLTEDMIYEEGNYFFGL
;
A
#
# COMPACT_ATOMS: atom_id res chain seq x y z
N GLY A 1 7.36 0.60 -8.95
CA GLY A 1 7.40 0.56 -10.42
C GLY A 1 8.81 0.36 -10.98
N LEU A 2 9.02 0.69 -12.25
CA LEU A 2 10.29 0.47 -12.97
C LEU A 2 11.52 1.00 -12.21
N ALA A 3 11.44 2.23 -11.70
CA ALA A 3 12.53 2.85 -10.95
C ALA A 3 12.86 2.10 -9.65
N SER A 4 11.85 1.56 -8.97
CA SER A 4 12.06 0.77 -7.74
C SER A 4 12.77 -0.54 -8.04
N LEU A 5 12.36 -1.26 -9.09
CA LEU A 5 13.02 -2.50 -9.51
C LEU A 5 14.47 -2.26 -9.96
N LEU A 6 14.72 -1.17 -10.70
CA LEU A 6 16.07 -0.81 -11.14
C LEU A 6 16.98 -0.36 -9.99
N ALA A 7 16.41 0.13 -8.89
CA ALA A 7 17.15 0.52 -7.69
C ALA A 7 17.41 -0.65 -6.73
N ASP A 8 16.71 -1.77 -6.89
CA ASP A 8 16.86 -2.96 -6.05
C ASP A 8 18.05 -3.80 -6.52
N LYS A 9 19.12 -3.78 -5.71
CA LYS A 9 20.37 -4.50 -6.04
C LYS A 9 20.20 -6.02 -6.08
N GLU A 10 19.37 -6.58 -5.22
CA GLU A 10 19.12 -8.02 -5.20
C GLU A 10 18.29 -8.44 -6.41
N PHE A 11 17.28 -7.65 -6.77
CA PHE A 11 16.52 -7.89 -7.99
C PHE A 11 17.39 -7.79 -9.24
N ILE A 12 18.28 -6.78 -9.32
CA ILE A 12 19.20 -6.65 -10.47
C ILE A 12 20.16 -7.82 -10.60
N LYS A 13 20.61 -8.41 -9.48
CA LYS A 13 21.41 -9.65 -9.50
C LYS A 13 20.65 -10.86 -10.03
N SER A 14 19.31 -10.85 -9.94
CA SER A 14 18.46 -11.93 -10.49
C SER A 14 18.21 -11.81 -11.97
N VAL A 15 18.64 -10.74 -12.62
CA VAL A 15 18.50 -10.56 -14.08
C VAL A 15 19.38 -11.58 -14.79
N PRO A 16 18.82 -12.37 -15.72
CA PRO A 16 19.60 -13.36 -16.45
C PRO A 16 20.78 -12.73 -17.22
N GLU A 17 21.88 -13.47 -17.29
CA GLU A 17 23.07 -13.03 -18.02
C GLU A 17 22.75 -12.75 -19.49
N GLY A 18 23.27 -11.64 -20.02
CA GLY A 18 22.99 -11.19 -21.39
C GLY A 18 21.66 -10.48 -21.61
N VAL A 19 20.84 -10.33 -20.56
CA VAL A 19 19.58 -9.59 -20.65
C VAL A 19 19.76 -8.17 -20.11
N GLU A 20 19.32 -7.18 -20.87
CA GLU A 20 19.35 -5.79 -20.45
C GLU A 20 18.38 -5.57 -19.24
N PRO A 21 18.85 -5.06 -18.09
CA PRO A 21 18.01 -4.90 -16.88
C PRO A 21 16.70 -4.15 -17.12
N ILE A 22 16.72 -3.08 -17.91
CA ILE A 22 15.51 -2.31 -18.23
C ILE A 22 14.47 -3.17 -18.97
N LYS A 23 14.89 -3.98 -19.92
CA LYS A 23 13.98 -4.87 -20.66
C LYS A 23 13.40 -5.95 -19.77
N TYR A 24 14.23 -6.49 -18.87
CA TYR A 24 13.77 -7.47 -17.89
C TYR A 24 12.73 -6.89 -16.93
N CYS A 25 13.04 -5.73 -16.34
CA CYS A 25 12.08 -5.01 -15.46
C CYS A 25 10.75 -4.72 -16.16
N LYS A 26 10.77 -4.27 -17.41
CA LYS A 26 9.54 -4.04 -18.18
C LYS A 26 8.72 -5.31 -18.39
N LYS A 27 9.37 -6.45 -18.67
CA LYS A 27 8.68 -7.75 -18.80
C LYS A 27 8.06 -8.17 -17.48
N VAL A 28 8.77 -8.03 -16.36
CA VAL A 28 8.24 -8.35 -15.02
C VAL A 28 7.02 -7.49 -14.70
N ILE A 29 7.09 -6.17 -14.94
CA ILE A 29 5.96 -5.28 -14.73
C ILE A 29 4.77 -5.70 -15.61
N SER A 30 5.00 -5.95 -16.89
CA SER A 30 3.93 -6.39 -17.79
C SER A 30 3.31 -7.73 -17.37
N ALA A 31 4.10 -8.66 -16.84
CA ALA A 31 3.59 -9.93 -16.31
C ALA A 31 2.74 -9.69 -15.03
N ILE A 32 3.17 -8.81 -14.14
CA ILE A 32 2.40 -8.42 -12.95
C ILE A 32 1.07 -7.79 -13.37
N GLU A 33 1.11 -6.86 -14.31
CA GLU A 33 -0.10 -6.19 -14.84
C GLU A 33 -1.07 -7.21 -15.48
N HIS A 34 -0.53 -8.18 -16.22
CA HIS A 34 -1.33 -9.25 -16.79
C HIS A 34 -2.01 -10.13 -15.73
N VAL A 35 -1.27 -10.49 -14.66
CA VAL A 35 -1.80 -11.29 -13.55
C VAL A 35 -2.83 -10.52 -12.73
N MET A 36 -2.59 -9.23 -12.46
CA MET A 36 -3.53 -8.37 -11.74
C MET A 36 -4.84 -8.15 -12.49
N GLY A 37 -4.79 -8.24 -13.80
CA GLY A 37 -5.94 -8.04 -14.67
C GLY A 37 -6.28 -6.58 -14.94
N GLU A 38 -6.90 -6.34 -16.08
CA GLU A 38 -7.27 -5.01 -16.58
C GLU A 38 -8.22 -4.26 -15.63
N LYS A 39 -9.13 -4.97 -14.97
CA LYS A 39 -10.12 -4.38 -14.08
C LYS A 39 -9.49 -3.64 -12.90
N ILE A 40 -8.44 -4.22 -12.28
CA ILE A 40 -7.72 -3.61 -11.16
C ILE A 40 -6.92 -2.38 -11.61
N LEU A 41 -6.26 -2.47 -12.76
CA LEU A 41 -5.52 -1.35 -13.33
C LEU A 41 -6.44 -0.19 -13.66
N ARG A 42 -7.61 -0.48 -14.25
CA ARG A 42 -8.63 0.52 -14.55
C ARG A 42 -9.18 1.17 -13.27
N LEU A 43 -9.47 0.40 -12.23
CA LEU A 43 -9.91 0.91 -10.93
C LEU A 43 -8.89 1.88 -10.33
N ARG A 44 -7.62 1.50 -10.34
CA ARG A 44 -6.53 2.36 -9.84
C ARG A 44 -6.44 3.66 -10.61
N ALA A 45 -6.49 3.61 -11.94
CA ALA A 45 -6.44 4.79 -12.80
C ALA A 45 -7.65 5.72 -12.57
N LEU A 46 -8.85 5.15 -12.43
CA LEU A 46 -10.07 5.88 -12.13
C LEU A 46 -9.96 6.64 -10.80
N ILE A 47 -9.58 5.94 -9.73
CA ILE A 47 -9.40 6.57 -8.41
C ILE A 47 -8.37 7.71 -8.49
N GLN A 48 -7.21 7.47 -9.10
CA GLN A 48 -6.17 8.50 -9.24
C GLN A 48 -6.67 9.73 -9.98
N THR A 49 -7.36 9.54 -11.10
CA THR A 49 -7.90 10.63 -11.93
C THR A 49 -8.94 11.44 -11.15
N GLN A 50 -9.85 10.77 -10.45
CA GLN A 50 -10.90 11.43 -9.69
C GLN A 50 -10.36 12.19 -8.48
N VAL A 51 -9.43 11.60 -7.74
CA VAL A 51 -8.76 12.28 -6.62
C VAL A 51 -8.06 13.55 -7.08
N LEU A 52 -7.35 13.50 -8.21
CA LEU A 52 -6.70 14.66 -8.79
C LEU A 52 -7.72 15.73 -9.24
N ALA A 53 -8.83 15.31 -9.84
CA ALA A 53 -9.90 16.21 -10.23
C ALA A 53 -10.52 16.92 -9.01
N ILE A 54 -10.77 16.21 -7.92
CA ILE A 54 -11.27 16.79 -6.66
C ILE A 54 -10.26 17.80 -6.07
N CYS A 55 -8.98 17.45 -6.02
CA CYS A 55 -7.94 18.36 -5.54
C CYS A 55 -7.89 19.65 -6.38
N ASN A 56 -7.97 19.52 -7.70
CA ASN A 56 -7.97 20.67 -8.60
C ASN A 56 -9.21 21.53 -8.44
N ALA A 57 -10.40 20.92 -8.39
CA ALA A 57 -11.66 21.65 -8.26
C ALA A 57 -11.75 22.41 -6.92
N ARG A 58 -11.23 21.85 -5.83
CA ARG A 58 -11.20 22.47 -4.49
C ARG A 58 -9.98 23.35 -4.27
N ASN A 59 -9.02 23.36 -5.19
CA ASN A 59 -7.72 24.01 -5.07
C ASN A 59 -6.98 23.65 -3.76
N VAL A 60 -6.91 22.35 -3.46
CA VAL A 60 -6.21 21.78 -2.30
C VAL A 60 -5.16 20.76 -2.72
N GLU A 61 -4.14 20.56 -1.91
CA GLU A 61 -3.07 19.58 -2.16
C GLU A 61 -3.46 18.16 -1.68
N SER A 62 -4.41 18.07 -0.75
CA SER A 62 -4.98 16.82 -0.24
C SER A 62 -6.33 17.09 0.41
N PHE A 63 -7.09 16.03 0.66
CA PHE A 63 -8.33 16.11 1.42
C PHE A 63 -8.44 14.92 2.40
N LYS A 64 -9.31 15.10 3.39
CA LYS A 64 -9.61 14.05 4.38
C LYS A 64 -10.58 13.04 3.77
N TYR A 65 -10.35 11.78 4.07
CA TYR A 65 -11.28 10.70 3.74
C TYR A 65 -11.45 9.76 4.93
N SER A 66 -12.46 8.92 4.92
CA SER A 66 -12.74 8.01 6.03
C SER A 66 -12.85 6.57 5.56
N HIS A 67 -12.65 5.65 6.51
CA HIS A 67 -13.01 4.25 6.37
C HIS A 67 -14.41 4.00 6.94
N ILE A 68 -14.99 2.84 6.64
CA ILE A 68 -16.37 2.46 7.05
C ILE A 68 -16.56 2.42 8.58
N ASP A 69 -15.49 2.36 9.37
CA ASP A 69 -15.54 2.45 10.84
C ASP A 69 -15.50 3.89 11.36
N GLY A 70 -15.54 4.88 10.47
CA GLY A 70 -15.46 6.29 10.81
C GLY A 70 -14.03 6.80 11.08
N PHE A 71 -13.00 5.96 10.92
CA PHE A 71 -11.62 6.40 11.05
C PHE A 71 -11.26 7.37 9.94
N VAL A 72 -10.92 8.60 10.30
CA VAL A 72 -10.58 9.67 9.35
C VAL A 72 -9.09 9.69 9.08
N VAL A 73 -8.73 9.63 7.81
CA VAL A 73 -7.35 9.79 7.33
C VAL A 73 -7.16 11.25 6.89
N ASN A 74 -6.13 11.87 7.47
CA ASN A 74 -5.70 13.22 7.09
C ASN A 74 -4.21 13.16 6.78
N LYS A 75 -3.85 13.02 5.51
CA LYS A 75 -2.48 12.83 5.05
C LYS A 75 -2.12 13.84 3.99
N THR A 76 -1.02 14.55 4.21
CA THR A 76 -0.38 15.37 3.19
C THR A 76 0.78 14.59 2.59
N VAL A 77 0.86 14.53 1.26
CA VAL A 77 1.93 13.86 0.54
C VAL A 77 2.76 14.92 -0.17
N CYS A 78 4.06 14.87 0.04
CA CYS A 78 5.00 15.79 -0.60
C CYS A 78 5.50 15.22 -1.93
N GLY A 79 5.73 16.08 -2.88
CA GLY A 79 6.32 15.74 -4.17
C GLY A 79 7.72 15.14 -4.01
N LYS A 80 8.16 14.42 -5.03
CA LYS A 80 9.56 14.00 -5.11
C LYS A 80 10.41 15.25 -5.28
N VAL A 81 11.49 15.30 -4.51
CA VAL A 81 12.53 16.31 -4.74
C VAL A 81 13.18 15.96 -6.07
N ASP A 82 13.18 16.91 -6.99
CA ASP A 82 13.96 16.77 -8.23
C ASP A 82 15.44 16.84 -7.82
N VAL A 83 16.16 15.73 -7.97
CA VAL A 83 17.57 15.63 -7.59
C VAL A 83 18.40 16.20 -8.73
N THR A 84 18.27 17.50 -8.98
CA THR A 84 19.12 18.22 -9.92
C THR A 84 20.32 18.87 -9.25
N GLU A 85 20.34 18.95 -7.92
CA GLU A 85 21.45 19.48 -7.18
C GLU A 85 22.27 18.36 -6.53
N PHE A 86 23.47 18.19 -7.01
CA PHE A 86 24.46 17.29 -6.43
C PHE A 86 25.21 18.01 -5.32
N TYR A 87 25.13 17.51 -4.11
CA TYR A 87 25.97 17.96 -3.03
C TYR A 87 27.26 17.12 -2.98
N SER A 88 28.38 17.77 -2.73
CA SER A 88 29.63 17.08 -2.48
C SER A 88 29.57 16.40 -1.12
N ALA A 89 29.77 15.10 -1.07
CA ALA A 89 29.86 14.36 0.18
C ALA A 89 31.31 14.03 0.49
N ILE A 90 31.66 14.12 1.77
CA ILE A 90 32.92 13.61 2.25
C ILE A 90 32.84 12.09 2.28
N ARG A 91 33.63 11.41 1.46
CA ARG A 91 33.85 9.97 1.60
C ARG A 91 34.81 9.73 2.76
N TYR A 92 34.44 8.81 3.62
CA TYR A 92 35.33 8.24 4.60
C TYR A 92 35.81 6.87 4.11
N GLN A 93 37.10 6.60 4.24
CA GLN A 93 37.68 5.29 4.07
C GLN A 93 38.18 4.78 5.42
N GLN A 94 37.91 3.51 5.71
CA GLN A 94 38.57 2.86 6.85
C GLN A 94 39.88 2.25 6.34
N VAL A 95 40.97 2.80 6.75
CA VAL A 95 42.34 2.29 6.46
C VAL A 95 42.94 1.89 7.79
N ASP A 96 43.35 0.64 7.94
CA ASP A 96 44.00 0.09 9.14
C ASP A 96 43.25 0.36 10.46
N GLY A 97 41.92 0.30 10.42
CA GLY A 97 41.08 0.54 11.61
C GLY A 97 40.87 2.01 11.97
N VAL A 98 41.46 2.94 11.24
CA VAL A 98 41.28 4.39 11.41
C VAL A 98 40.31 4.89 10.32
N ILE A 99 39.34 5.71 10.73
CA ILE A 99 38.48 6.40 9.78
C ILE A 99 39.20 7.62 9.25
N ASP A 100 39.62 7.55 8.00
CA ASP A 100 40.17 8.71 7.30
C ASP A 100 39.05 9.47 6.59
N PHE A 101 38.77 10.67 7.02
CA PHE A 101 37.91 11.62 6.34
C PHE A 101 38.71 12.27 5.21
N GLY A 102 38.84 11.52 4.11
CA GLY A 102 39.60 11.96 2.97
C GLY A 102 39.21 13.34 2.47
N SER A 103 40.20 14.13 2.09
CA SER A 103 40.04 15.50 1.59
C SER A 103 39.45 15.59 0.16
N LYS A 104 39.06 14.48 -0.48
CA LYS A 104 38.43 14.48 -1.78
C LYS A 104 36.92 14.50 -1.63
N LEU A 105 36.33 15.66 -1.90
CA LEU A 105 34.92 15.82 -2.18
C LEU A 105 34.63 15.14 -3.53
N GLU A 106 34.06 13.95 -3.52
CA GLU A 106 33.49 13.37 -4.72
C GLU A 106 32.02 13.75 -4.78
N ASN A 107 31.53 14.08 -5.99
CA ASN A 107 30.12 14.32 -6.25
C ASN A 107 29.34 13.02 -6.06
N THR A 108 28.91 12.75 -4.86
CA THR A 108 27.90 11.73 -4.57
C THR A 108 26.58 12.46 -4.53
N GLY A 109 25.59 11.99 -5.28
CA GLY A 109 24.25 12.54 -5.23
C GLY A 109 23.69 12.41 -3.82
N ILE A 110 23.83 13.43 -3.00
CA ILE A 110 23.09 13.56 -1.76
C ILE A 110 21.81 14.26 -2.11
N VAL A 111 20.71 13.59 -1.81
CA VAL A 111 19.39 14.22 -1.85
C VAL A 111 19.40 15.28 -0.76
N GLY A 112 19.58 16.54 -1.14
CA GLY A 112 19.34 17.66 -0.24
C GLY A 112 17.89 17.57 0.22
N ILE A 113 17.65 17.64 1.52
CA ILE A 113 16.30 17.78 2.07
C ILE A 113 15.92 19.24 1.80
N SER A 114 15.44 19.52 0.59
CA SER A 114 14.71 20.76 0.35
C SER A 114 13.33 20.64 1.02
N ASP A 115 12.75 21.76 1.40
CA ASP A 115 11.39 21.81 1.91
C ASP A 115 10.45 21.07 0.96
N ARG A 116 9.93 19.92 1.43
CA ARG A 116 9.04 19.10 0.62
C ARG A 116 7.70 19.83 0.52
N THR A 117 7.44 20.39 -0.65
CA THR A 117 6.14 21.00 -0.91
C THR A 117 5.06 19.93 -1.07
N PRO A 118 3.88 20.11 -0.47
CA PRO A 118 2.73 19.26 -0.72
C PRO A 118 2.42 19.17 -2.21
N SER A 119 2.06 17.98 -2.69
CA SER A 119 1.80 17.72 -4.10
C SER A 119 0.51 16.94 -4.27
N ARG A 120 -0.45 17.54 -4.98
CA ARG A 120 -1.73 16.90 -5.34
C ARG A 120 -1.54 15.70 -6.27
N ASP A 121 -0.56 15.75 -7.15
CA ASP A 121 -0.24 14.63 -8.05
C ASP A 121 0.27 13.42 -7.26
N GLU A 122 1.18 13.62 -6.31
CA GLU A 122 1.68 12.55 -5.44
C GLU A 122 0.60 12.04 -4.49
N PHE A 123 -0.26 12.92 -3.98
CA PHE A 123 -1.41 12.52 -3.18
C PHE A 123 -2.34 11.62 -4.00
N ALA A 124 -2.73 12.03 -5.21
CA ALA A 124 -3.59 11.25 -6.09
C ALA A 124 -2.94 9.90 -6.48
N ARG A 125 -1.65 9.91 -6.81
CA ARG A 125 -0.89 8.71 -7.20
C ARG A 125 -0.81 7.66 -6.09
N THR A 126 -0.71 8.09 -4.84
CA THR A 126 -0.56 7.21 -3.68
C THR A 126 -1.86 6.90 -2.97
N PHE A 127 -2.96 7.59 -3.32
CA PHE A 127 -4.24 7.52 -2.62
C PHE A 127 -4.80 6.09 -2.53
N ALA A 128 -4.89 5.38 -3.66
CA ALA A 128 -5.42 4.02 -3.69
C ALA A 128 -4.65 3.06 -2.78
N VAL A 129 -3.31 3.14 -2.79
CA VAL A 129 -2.45 2.32 -1.92
C VAL A 129 -2.66 2.67 -0.45
N ASN A 130 -2.72 3.97 -0.11
CA ASN A 130 -2.98 4.42 1.25
C ASN A 130 -4.37 3.98 1.74
N TYR A 131 -5.38 3.97 0.86
CA TYR A 131 -6.73 3.49 1.20
C TYR A 131 -6.71 1.99 1.51
N ILE A 132 -6.05 1.17 0.68
CA ILE A 132 -5.92 -0.28 0.91
C ILE A 132 -5.17 -0.56 2.22
N GLN A 133 -4.06 0.13 2.50
CA GLN A 133 -3.35 0.01 3.78
C GLN A 133 -4.24 0.41 4.98
N GLY A 134 -5.13 1.38 4.78
CA GLY A 134 -6.13 1.74 5.78
C GLY A 134 -7.19 0.67 6.00
N LEU A 135 -7.55 -0.11 4.96
CA LEU A 135 -8.43 -1.29 5.09
C LEU A 135 -7.75 -2.41 5.87
N ASP A 136 -6.47 -2.67 5.66
CA ASP A 136 -5.71 -3.63 6.49
C ASP A 136 -5.74 -3.22 7.97
N ALA A 137 -5.52 -1.94 8.25
CA ALA A 137 -5.63 -1.41 9.60
C ALA A 137 -7.06 -1.47 10.17
N LEU A 138 -8.08 -1.30 9.34
CA LEU A 138 -9.49 -1.49 9.71
C LEU A 138 -9.76 -2.93 10.13
N ILE A 139 -9.31 -3.90 9.34
CA ILE A 139 -9.44 -5.33 9.65
C ILE A 139 -8.78 -5.62 11.01
N ALA A 140 -7.54 -5.16 11.21
CA ALA A 140 -6.82 -5.38 12.46
C ALA A 140 -7.58 -4.82 13.69
N ARG A 141 -8.13 -3.60 13.58
CA ARG A 141 -8.94 -2.99 14.65
C ARG A 141 -10.21 -3.78 14.93
N LYS A 142 -10.94 -4.17 13.89
CA LYS A 142 -12.19 -4.94 14.01
C LYS A 142 -11.94 -6.33 14.59
N VAL A 143 -10.90 -7.02 14.14
CA VAL A 143 -10.49 -8.33 14.69
C VAL A 143 -10.12 -8.21 16.18
N ALA A 144 -9.37 -7.19 16.56
CA ALA A 144 -8.99 -7.01 17.96
C ALA A 144 -10.21 -6.79 18.88
N VAL A 145 -11.18 -5.98 18.43
CA VAL A 145 -12.43 -5.74 19.18
C VAL A 145 -13.27 -7.02 19.27
N ALA A 146 -13.53 -7.66 18.12
CA ALA A 146 -14.34 -8.87 18.05
C ALA A 146 -13.71 -10.05 18.83
N ALA A 147 -12.38 -10.18 18.80
CA ALA A 147 -11.66 -11.19 19.58
C ALA A 147 -11.83 -10.97 21.08
N LYS A 148 -11.77 -9.72 21.54
CA LYS A 148 -12.02 -9.37 22.95
C LYS A 148 -13.46 -9.68 23.35
N GLU A 149 -14.44 -9.30 22.54
CA GLU A 149 -15.86 -9.59 22.77
C GLU A 149 -16.14 -11.10 22.78
N ALA A 150 -15.43 -11.86 21.96
CA ALA A 150 -15.46 -13.31 21.97
C ALA A 150 -14.74 -13.94 23.17
N GLY A 151 -14.12 -13.16 24.06
CA GLY A 151 -13.38 -13.65 25.22
C GLY A 151 -12.09 -14.39 24.84
N LEU A 152 -11.41 -13.94 23.78
CA LEU A 152 -10.07 -14.41 23.42
C LEU A 152 -9.04 -13.58 24.19
N ASP A 153 -8.34 -14.23 25.11
CA ASP A 153 -7.27 -13.61 25.86
C ASP A 153 -5.92 -13.82 25.15
N GLY A 154 -5.06 -12.83 25.23
CA GLY A 154 -3.69 -12.93 24.72
C GLY A 154 -3.57 -12.85 23.19
N LEU A 155 -4.50 -12.15 22.51
CA LEU A 155 -4.35 -11.85 21.09
C LEU A 155 -3.12 -10.97 20.87
N VAL A 156 -2.23 -11.41 19.99
CA VAL A 156 -1.07 -10.64 19.51
C VAL A 156 -1.24 -10.43 18.00
N SER A 157 -1.16 -9.19 17.56
CA SER A 157 -1.12 -8.88 16.12
C SER A 157 0.26 -8.36 15.72
N ILE A 158 0.75 -8.85 14.59
CA ILE A 158 1.96 -8.36 13.92
C ILE A 158 1.55 -8.09 12.48
N HIS A 159 1.33 -6.83 12.14
CA HIS A 159 0.72 -6.41 10.88
C HIS A 159 -0.67 -7.08 10.68
N ASP A 160 -0.82 -7.85 9.62
CA ASP A 160 -2.01 -8.62 9.23
C ASP A 160 -2.05 -10.04 9.84
N CYS A 161 -1.04 -10.39 10.64
CA CYS A 161 -0.89 -11.69 11.26
C CYS A 161 -1.42 -11.67 12.71
N PHE A 162 -2.35 -12.57 13.04
CA PHE A 162 -2.93 -12.68 14.37
C PHE A 162 -2.49 -13.98 15.06
N ARG A 163 -2.16 -13.91 16.33
CA ARG A 163 -1.70 -15.05 17.14
C ARG A 163 -2.50 -15.14 18.43
N VAL A 164 -2.89 -16.35 18.78
CA VAL A 164 -3.56 -16.72 20.04
C VAL A 164 -2.97 -18.03 20.56
N ALA A 165 -3.39 -18.44 21.75
CA ALA A 165 -3.08 -19.77 22.25
C ALA A 165 -3.62 -20.86 21.30
N PRO A 166 -2.95 -22.03 21.15
CA PRO A 166 -3.38 -23.07 20.23
C PRO A 166 -4.83 -23.52 20.39
N LYS A 167 -5.33 -23.56 21.62
CA LYS A 167 -6.72 -23.91 21.94
C LYS A 167 -7.76 -22.95 21.35
N ASP A 168 -7.37 -21.71 21.06
CA ASP A 168 -8.25 -20.62 20.66
C ASP A 168 -8.18 -20.34 19.15
N VAL A 169 -7.34 -21.07 18.39
CA VAL A 169 -7.13 -20.83 16.96
C VAL A 169 -8.43 -20.97 16.15
N GLY A 170 -9.22 -22.03 16.42
CA GLY A 170 -10.51 -22.21 15.72
C GLY A 170 -11.50 -21.07 16.00
N LYS A 171 -11.51 -20.55 17.24
CA LYS A 171 -12.35 -19.42 17.62
C LYS A 171 -11.89 -18.12 16.93
N LEU A 172 -10.57 -17.89 16.88
CA LEU A 172 -10.00 -16.75 16.17
C LEU A 172 -10.33 -16.79 14.66
N LYS A 173 -10.24 -17.98 14.04
CA LYS A 173 -10.62 -18.17 12.63
C LYS A 173 -12.05 -17.70 12.39
N GLY A 174 -13.01 -18.14 13.22
CA GLY A 174 -14.41 -17.70 13.10
C GLY A 174 -14.57 -16.19 13.29
N VAL A 175 -13.84 -15.58 14.23
CA VAL A 175 -13.84 -14.12 14.43
C VAL A 175 -13.33 -13.39 13.18
N ILE A 176 -12.23 -13.86 12.59
CA ILE A 176 -11.67 -13.25 11.37
C ILE A 176 -12.66 -13.37 10.22
N GLN A 177 -13.24 -14.55 9.99
CA GLN A 177 -14.24 -14.78 8.95
C GLN A 177 -15.44 -13.83 9.10
N GLN A 178 -15.96 -13.70 10.33
CA GLN A 178 -17.06 -12.78 10.60
C GLN A 178 -16.68 -11.33 10.29
N VAL A 179 -15.50 -10.88 10.73
CA VAL A 179 -15.03 -9.52 10.45
C VAL A 179 -14.88 -9.25 8.95
N TYR A 180 -14.38 -10.22 8.18
CA TYR A 180 -14.29 -10.08 6.73
C TYR A 180 -15.67 -10.02 6.08
N THR A 181 -16.61 -10.84 6.53
CA THR A 181 -18.00 -10.81 6.07
C THR A 181 -18.63 -9.43 6.34
N ASP A 182 -18.47 -8.91 7.56
CA ASP A 182 -19.03 -7.61 7.94
C ASP A 182 -18.43 -6.46 7.11
N ILE A 183 -17.14 -6.52 6.82
CA ILE A 183 -16.45 -5.46 6.07
C ILE A 183 -16.77 -5.56 4.57
N PHE A 184 -16.55 -6.73 3.97
CA PHE A 184 -16.52 -6.85 2.51
C PHE A 184 -17.82 -7.29 1.88
N VAL A 185 -18.70 -7.99 2.62
CA VAL A 185 -20.00 -8.39 2.11
C VAL A 185 -21.08 -7.37 2.48
N TYR A 186 -21.15 -7.00 3.77
CA TYR A 186 -22.25 -6.16 4.26
C TYR A 186 -21.96 -4.65 4.19
N SER A 187 -20.72 -4.22 4.44
CA SER A 187 -20.40 -2.79 4.50
C SER A 187 -19.83 -2.21 3.21
N ASN A 188 -19.37 -3.03 2.29
CA ASN A 188 -18.82 -2.66 0.97
C ASN A 188 -17.88 -1.43 0.99
N PRO A 189 -16.62 -1.56 1.41
CA PRO A 189 -15.70 -0.44 1.53
C PRO A 189 -15.37 0.23 0.18
N LEU A 190 -15.53 -0.47 -0.95
CA LEU A 190 -15.34 0.12 -2.27
C LEU A 190 -16.47 1.12 -2.60
N GLN A 191 -17.72 0.76 -2.28
CA GLN A 191 -18.85 1.68 -2.44
C GLN A 191 -18.66 2.90 -1.55
N HIS A 192 -18.29 2.70 -0.28
CA HIS A 192 -18.00 3.81 0.65
C HIS A 192 -16.90 4.75 0.13
N LEU A 193 -15.87 4.20 -0.52
CA LEU A 193 -14.84 5.01 -1.19
C LEU A 193 -15.42 5.79 -2.37
N PHE A 194 -16.22 5.13 -3.21
CA PHE A 194 -16.80 5.76 -4.39
C PHE A 194 -17.75 6.89 -4.02
N ASP A 195 -18.55 6.72 -2.97
CA ASP A 195 -19.44 7.77 -2.45
C ASP A 195 -18.63 9.02 -2.04
N GLN A 196 -17.46 8.85 -1.42
CA GLN A 196 -16.58 9.96 -1.03
C GLN A 196 -15.89 10.64 -2.23
N LEU A 197 -15.71 9.89 -3.32
CA LEU A 197 -15.09 10.37 -4.55
C LEU A 197 -16.12 10.86 -5.58
N ASP A 198 -17.40 10.85 -5.24
CA ASP A 198 -18.50 11.19 -6.15
C ASP A 198 -18.45 10.35 -7.44
N LEU A 199 -18.31 9.04 -7.27
CA LEU A 199 -18.27 8.03 -8.33
C LEU A 199 -19.40 7.02 -8.13
N ASP A 200 -20.02 6.58 -9.23
CA ASP A 200 -20.96 5.48 -9.21
C ASP A 200 -20.25 4.15 -9.53
N SER A 201 -20.32 3.19 -8.61
CA SER A 201 -19.67 1.88 -8.76
C SER A 201 -20.30 1.04 -9.86
N VAL A 202 -21.61 1.13 -10.04
CA VAL A 202 -22.36 0.38 -11.04
C VAL A 202 -22.05 0.92 -12.44
N GLU A 203 -22.13 2.23 -12.63
CA GLU A 203 -21.77 2.87 -13.90
C GLU A 203 -20.32 2.57 -14.31
N GLN A 204 -19.42 2.43 -13.33
CA GLN A 204 -18.02 2.09 -13.58
C GLN A 204 -17.78 0.58 -13.72
N GLY A 205 -18.77 -0.28 -13.47
CA GLY A 205 -18.67 -1.75 -13.55
C GLY A 205 -17.77 -2.36 -12.48
N PHE A 206 -17.74 -1.76 -11.27
CA PHE A 206 -16.99 -2.24 -10.11
C PHE A 206 -17.90 -2.73 -8.98
N GLU A 207 -18.75 -3.66 -9.28
CA GLU A 207 -19.58 -4.32 -8.27
C GLU A 207 -18.78 -5.34 -7.46
N SER A 208 -19.12 -5.46 -6.17
CA SER A 208 -18.59 -6.53 -5.33
C SER A 208 -19.18 -7.86 -5.74
N VAL A 209 -18.32 -8.85 -5.93
CA VAL A 209 -18.73 -10.25 -6.22
C VAL A 209 -18.48 -11.18 -5.04
N LEU A 210 -17.93 -10.65 -3.94
CA LEU A 210 -17.63 -11.45 -2.76
C LEU A 210 -18.94 -11.79 -2.02
N THR A 211 -19.14 -13.08 -1.77
CA THR A 211 -20.28 -13.60 -1.02
C THR A 211 -19.84 -14.20 0.32
N GLU A 212 -20.78 -14.36 1.24
CA GLU A 212 -20.52 -15.00 2.53
C GLU A 212 -19.99 -16.43 2.34
N ASP A 213 -20.57 -17.20 1.44
CA ASP A 213 -20.13 -18.57 1.14
C ASP A 213 -18.65 -18.64 0.76
N MET A 214 -18.17 -17.68 -0.03
CA MET A 214 -16.74 -17.62 -0.43
C MET A 214 -15.81 -17.42 0.75
N ILE A 215 -16.26 -16.76 1.83
CA ILE A 215 -15.46 -16.52 3.03
C ILE A 215 -15.43 -17.76 3.93
N TYR A 216 -16.55 -18.51 4.00
CA TYR A 216 -16.70 -19.67 4.87
C TYR A 216 -16.35 -21.00 4.19
N GLU A 217 -16.03 -21.00 2.90
CA GLU A 217 -15.65 -22.21 2.17
C GLU A 217 -14.46 -22.92 2.82
N GLU A 218 -14.61 -24.23 3.03
CA GLU A 218 -13.52 -25.06 3.60
C GLU A 218 -12.36 -25.14 2.59
N GLY A 219 -11.15 -24.97 3.10
CA GLY A 219 -9.94 -24.97 2.27
C GLY A 219 -9.62 -23.63 1.62
N ASN A 220 -10.35 -22.58 1.92
CA ASN A 220 -10.00 -21.23 1.47
C ASN A 220 -8.60 -20.85 1.99
N TYR A 221 -7.70 -20.55 1.07
CA TYR A 221 -6.29 -20.27 1.35
C TYR A 221 -6.08 -19.11 2.34
N PHE A 222 -6.94 -18.09 2.30
CA PHE A 222 -6.83 -16.95 3.21
C PHE A 222 -7.09 -17.29 4.68
N PHE A 223 -7.79 -18.39 4.94
CA PHE A 223 -8.14 -18.84 6.28
C PHE A 223 -7.60 -20.24 6.60
N GLY A 224 -6.72 -20.75 5.74
CA GLY A 224 -5.98 -21.99 5.99
C GLY A 224 -5.05 -21.84 7.19
N LEU A 225 -4.94 -22.90 7.97
CA LEU A 225 -3.97 -23.00 9.08
C LEU A 225 -2.64 -23.50 8.55
#